data_4e4c3238f29990180a8d7135b2ab7d54
#
_entry.id   4e4c3238f29990180a8d7135b2ab7d54
#
_cell.length_a   1.000
_cell.length_b   1.000
_cell.length_c   1.000
_cell.angle_alpha   90.00
_cell.angle_beta   90.00
_cell.angle_gamma   90.00
#
_symmetry.space_group_name_H-M   'P 1'
#
loop_
_entity.id
_entity.type
_entity.pdbx_description
1 polymer ?
#
loop_
_entity_poly.entity_id
_entity_poly.type
_entity_poly.pdbx_seq_one_letter_code
_entity_poly.pdbx_strand_id
1 'polypeptide(L)'
;MIEQIAAFFTIEMIYLWLNIGVLPFWLVLIFFPQSKVCSLLVTSIFPFLILGATYCYLIFYYFSTGYNFLENFNLYKGLFDLSSLFDNESFLILFWTHFLAANLFCGAWIVRDSLKFFISKYLILVPLLVTYFIGPVGLIMYWVIRIFYAKKIGLID
;
A
#
# COMPACT_ATOMS: atom_id res chain seq x y z
N MET A 1 -26.78 -4.37 -20.10
CA MET A 1 -25.32 -4.24 -20.32
C MET A 1 -24.71 -3.16 -19.42
N ILE A 2 -25.21 -1.91 -19.37
CA ILE A 2 -24.68 -0.86 -18.47
C ILE A 2 -24.89 -1.22 -17.00
N GLU A 3 -26.06 -1.73 -16.61
CA GLU A 3 -26.34 -2.19 -15.23
C GLU A 3 -25.47 -3.37 -14.80
N GLN A 4 -25.14 -4.28 -15.70
CA GLN A 4 -24.23 -5.39 -15.43
C GLN A 4 -22.79 -4.89 -15.21
N ILE A 5 -22.35 -3.89 -15.98
CA ILE A 5 -21.04 -3.27 -15.78
C ILE A 5 -21.02 -2.51 -14.45
N ALA A 6 -22.08 -1.76 -14.12
CA ALA A 6 -22.18 -1.04 -12.84
C ALA A 6 -22.12 -1.98 -11.62
N ALA A 7 -22.64 -3.20 -11.73
CA ALA A 7 -22.57 -4.21 -10.67
C ALA A 7 -21.12 -4.64 -10.33
N PHE A 8 -20.17 -4.50 -11.27
CA PHE A 8 -18.74 -4.76 -11.01
C PHE A 8 -18.00 -3.62 -10.31
N PHE A 9 -18.63 -2.44 -10.18
CA PHE A 9 -18.06 -1.25 -9.57
C PHE A 9 -18.75 -0.88 -8.24
N THR A 10 -19.35 -1.86 -7.55
CA THR A 10 -19.80 -1.66 -6.16
C THR A 10 -18.60 -1.51 -5.24
N ILE A 11 -18.81 -0.87 -4.08
CA ILE A 11 -17.75 -0.63 -3.08
C ILE A 11 -17.13 -1.95 -2.62
N GLU A 12 -17.96 -2.98 -2.39
CA GLU A 12 -17.48 -4.32 -2.00
C GLU A 12 -16.62 -4.95 -3.10
N MET A 13 -17.00 -4.80 -4.37
CA MET A 13 -16.21 -5.32 -5.50
C MET A 13 -14.89 -4.58 -5.64
N ILE A 14 -14.88 -3.25 -5.47
CA ILE A 14 -13.65 -2.45 -5.48
C ILE A 14 -12.73 -2.89 -4.32
N TYR A 15 -13.27 -3.10 -3.13
CA TYR A 15 -12.50 -3.62 -1.99
C TYR A 15 -11.87 -4.98 -2.31
N LEU A 16 -12.64 -5.89 -2.90
CA LEU A 16 -12.14 -7.21 -3.32
C LEU A 16 -11.04 -7.08 -4.37
N TRP A 17 -11.25 -6.27 -5.40
CA TRP A 17 -10.27 -6.03 -6.46
C TRP A 17 -8.99 -5.39 -5.94
N LEU A 18 -9.06 -4.47 -4.98
CA LEU A 18 -7.89 -3.88 -4.33
C LEU A 18 -7.07 -4.93 -3.60
N ASN A 19 -7.71 -5.78 -2.79
CA ASN A 19 -7.02 -6.82 -2.01
C ASN A 19 -6.40 -7.89 -2.93
N ILE A 20 -7.15 -8.39 -3.92
CA ILE A 20 -6.62 -9.38 -4.87
C ILE A 20 -5.58 -8.74 -5.79
N GLY A 21 -5.81 -7.51 -6.23
CA GLY A 21 -4.95 -6.81 -7.19
C GLY A 21 -3.56 -6.48 -6.66
N VAL A 22 -3.38 -6.30 -5.35
CA VAL A 22 -2.05 -6.07 -4.77
C VAL A 22 -1.26 -7.35 -4.55
N LEU A 23 -1.93 -8.51 -4.45
CA LEU A 23 -1.26 -9.79 -4.19
C LEU A 23 -0.18 -10.16 -5.22
N PRO A 24 -0.40 -10.04 -6.54
CA PRO A 24 0.64 -10.34 -7.53
C PRO A 24 1.91 -9.51 -7.33
N PHE A 25 1.77 -8.22 -6.97
CA PHE A 25 2.91 -7.35 -6.69
C PHE A 25 3.69 -7.84 -5.47
N TRP A 26 3.00 -8.21 -4.39
CA TRP A 26 3.63 -8.77 -3.20
C TRP A 26 4.30 -10.12 -3.45
N LEU A 27 3.68 -11.00 -4.24
CA LEU A 27 4.30 -12.28 -4.63
C LEU A 27 5.60 -12.04 -5.39
N VAL A 28 5.64 -11.06 -6.30
CA VAL A 28 6.86 -10.71 -7.03
C VAL A 28 7.92 -10.12 -6.10
N LEU A 29 7.54 -9.22 -5.16
CA LEU A 29 8.48 -8.65 -4.18
C LEU A 29 9.11 -9.72 -3.29
N ILE A 30 8.31 -10.68 -2.84
CA ILE A 30 8.74 -11.71 -1.87
C ILE A 30 9.58 -12.79 -2.55
N PHE A 31 9.10 -13.34 -3.67
CA PHE A 31 9.75 -14.49 -4.29
C PHE A 31 10.80 -14.15 -5.35
N PHE A 32 10.62 -13.00 -6.02
CA PHE A 32 11.46 -12.60 -7.16
C PHE A 32 12.01 -11.16 -7.02
N PRO A 33 12.55 -10.75 -5.85
CA PRO A 33 12.96 -9.36 -5.61
C PRO A 33 14.06 -8.87 -6.57
N GLN A 34 14.90 -9.78 -7.08
CA GLN A 34 16.03 -9.47 -7.98
C GLN A 34 15.67 -9.59 -9.46
N SER A 35 14.43 -9.91 -9.80
CA SER A 35 14.00 -10.11 -11.18
C SER A 35 13.81 -8.78 -11.91
N LYS A 36 13.97 -8.81 -13.25
CA LYS A 36 13.61 -7.68 -14.11
C LYS A 36 12.12 -7.32 -14.01
N VAL A 37 11.26 -8.32 -13.79
CA VAL A 37 9.82 -8.15 -13.58
C VAL A 37 9.57 -7.32 -12.32
N CYS A 38 10.24 -7.63 -11.21
CA CYS A 38 10.14 -6.84 -9.99
C CYS A 38 10.58 -5.39 -10.23
N SER A 39 11.73 -5.19 -10.88
CA SER A 39 12.25 -3.86 -11.18
C SER A 39 11.32 -3.05 -12.09
N LEU A 40 10.75 -3.68 -13.12
CA LEU A 40 9.93 -2.99 -14.13
C LEU A 40 8.49 -2.74 -13.64
N LEU A 41 7.86 -3.74 -13.03
CA LEU A 41 6.43 -3.67 -12.69
C LEU A 41 6.19 -3.21 -11.26
N VAL A 42 6.95 -3.70 -10.28
CA VAL A 42 6.59 -3.52 -8.87
C VAL A 42 7.33 -2.37 -8.22
N THR A 43 8.64 -2.25 -8.47
CA THR A 43 9.44 -1.14 -7.91
C THR A 43 9.41 0.12 -8.80
N SER A 44 8.57 0.12 -9.84
CA SER A 44 8.27 1.25 -10.70
C SER A 44 7.05 2.03 -10.18
N ILE A 45 6.62 3.04 -10.93
CA ILE A 45 5.40 3.79 -10.63
C ILE A 45 4.12 3.02 -10.97
N PHE A 46 4.21 1.91 -11.72
CA PHE A 46 3.05 1.21 -12.31
C PHE A 46 1.99 0.78 -11.29
N PRO A 47 2.30 0.06 -10.19
CA PRO A 47 1.27 -0.32 -9.22
C PRO A 47 0.65 0.89 -8.52
N PHE A 48 1.43 1.96 -8.32
CA PHE A 48 0.96 3.19 -7.68
C PHE A 48 0.04 4.00 -8.60
N LEU A 49 0.23 3.92 -9.92
CA LEU A 49 -0.72 4.50 -10.89
C LEU A 49 -2.08 3.81 -10.81
N ILE A 50 -2.11 2.48 -10.69
CA ILE A 50 -3.36 1.72 -10.57
C ILE A 50 -4.07 2.08 -9.25
N LEU A 51 -3.36 2.00 -8.13
CA LEU A 51 -3.92 2.32 -6.81
C LEU A 51 -4.34 3.80 -6.72
N GLY A 52 -3.52 4.70 -7.26
CA GLY A 52 -3.82 6.14 -7.31
C GLY A 52 -5.02 6.46 -8.20
N ALA A 53 -5.15 5.81 -9.36
CA ALA A 53 -6.32 5.96 -10.23
C ALA A 53 -7.60 5.48 -9.53
N THR A 54 -7.53 4.33 -8.83
CA THR A 54 -8.65 3.83 -8.02
C THR A 54 -9.00 4.80 -6.90
N TYR A 55 -8.00 5.35 -6.22
CA TYR A 55 -8.20 6.34 -5.16
C TYR A 55 -8.87 7.61 -5.69
N CYS A 56 -8.42 8.14 -6.84
CA CYS A 56 -9.03 9.30 -7.50
C CYS A 56 -10.48 9.00 -7.93
N TYR A 57 -10.73 7.80 -8.45
CA TYR A 57 -12.08 7.36 -8.79
C TYR A 57 -13.00 7.36 -7.55
N LEU A 58 -12.56 6.80 -6.43
CA LEU A 58 -13.31 6.79 -5.18
C LEU A 58 -13.60 8.19 -4.67
N ILE A 59 -12.61 9.10 -4.70
CA ILE A 59 -12.82 10.51 -4.32
C ILE A 59 -13.89 11.15 -5.21
N PHE A 60 -13.78 10.99 -6.53
CA PHE A 60 -14.76 11.52 -7.47
C PHE A 60 -16.16 10.96 -7.24
N TYR A 61 -16.25 9.64 -7.06
CA TYR A 61 -17.52 8.96 -6.77
C TYR A 61 -18.18 9.50 -5.50
N TYR A 62 -17.45 9.59 -4.39
CA TYR A 62 -17.98 10.09 -3.13
C TYR A 62 -18.30 11.58 -3.16
N PHE A 63 -17.50 12.37 -3.86
CA PHE A 63 -17.81 13.77 -4.10
C PHE A 63 -19.13 13.93 -4.85
N SER A 64 -19.37 13.12 -5.88
CA SER A 64 -20.61 13.17 -6.68
C SER A 64 -21.85 12.66 -5.92
N THR A 65 -21.66 11.79 -4.92
CA THR A 65 -22.73 11.30 -4.05
C THR A 65 -23.00 12.17 -2.82
N GLY A 66 -22.29 13.28 -2.69
CA GLY A 66 -22.51 14.26 -1.61
C GLY A 66 -21.80 13.93 -0.29
N TYR A 67 -20.76 13.08 -0.33
CA TYR A 67 -19.94 12.83 0.86
C TYR A 67 -19.21 14.09 1.32
N ASN A 68 -19.27 14.36 2.62
CA ASN A 68 -18.65 15.53 3.21
C ASN A 68 -17.18 15.25 3.59
N PHE A 69 -16.26 15.55 2.70
CA PHE A 69 -14.82 15.36 2.97
C PHE A 69 -14.25 16.20 4.11
N LEU A 70 -14.95 17.27 4.52
CA LEU A 70 -14.51 18.09 5.67
C LEU A 70 -14.61 17.31 6.98
N GLU A 71 -15.50 16.33 7.06
CA GLU A 71 -15.61 15.45 8.23
C GLU A 71 -14.35 14.57 8.42
N ASN A 72 -13.59 14.29 7.37
CA ASN A 72 -12.35 13.54 7.47
C ASN A 72 -11.31 14.25 8.34
N PHE A 73 -11.36 15.58 8.49
CA PHE A 73 -10.48 16.30 9.39
C PHE A 73 -10.77 16.03 10.88
N ASN A 74 -11.88 15.37 11.19
CA ASN A 74 -12.19 14.95 12.55
C ASN A 74 -11.17 13.91 13.08
N LEU A 75 -10.46 13.23 12.19
CA LEU A 75 -9.37 12.29 12.57
C LEU A 75 -8.30 12.93 13.48
N TYR A 76 -8.16 14.27 13.44
CA TYR A 76 -7.20 15.01 14.27
C TYR A 76 -7.78 15.52 15.59
N LYS A 77 -9.08 15.39 15.83
CA LYS A 77 -9.75 15.94 17.03
C LYS A 77 -9.58 15.02 18.24
N GLY A 78 -9.60 13.70 18.05
CA GLY A 78 -9.46 12.76 19.12
C GLY A 78 -9.68 11.30 18.70
N LEU A 79 -9.38 10.36 19.61
CA LEU A 79 -9.51 8.93 19.34
C LEU A 79 -10.97 8.52 19.10
N PHE A 80 -11.92 9.16 19.79
CA PHE A 80 -13.34 8.88 19.61
C PHE A 80 -13.80 9.29 18.21
N ASP A 81 -13.43 10.48 17.77
CA ASP A 81 -13.76 10.97 16.43
C ASP A 81 -13.12 10.12 15.33
N LEU A 82 -11.87 9.71 15.54
CA LEU A 82 -11.18 8.77 14.64
C LEU A 82 -11.95 7.44 14.56
N SER A 83 -12.36 6.87 15.70
CA SER A 83 -13.13 5.62 15.74
C SER A 83 -14.44 5.75 14.95
N SER A 84 -15.16 6.86 15.12
CA SER A 84 -16.43 7.09 14.40
C SER A 84 -16.25 7.23 12.88
N LEU A 85 -15.07 7.72 12.42
CA LEU A 85 -14.76 7.76 10.99
C LEU A 85 -14.56 6.37 10.41
N PHE A 86 -14.00 5.42 11.17
CA PHE A 86 -13.82 4.03 10.72
C PHE A 86 -15.15 3.27 10.60
N ASP A 87 -16.22 3.74 11.22
CA ASP A 87 -17.57 3.20 11.03
C ASP A 87 -18.21 3.68 9.71
N ASN A 88 -17.62 4.69 9.06
CA ASN A 88 -18.06 5.20 7.78
C ASN A 88 -17.38 4.45 6.63
N GLU A 89 -18.16 3.69 5.85
CA GLU A 89 -17.66 2.87 4.74
C GLU A 89 -16.87 3.69 3.70
N SER A 90 -17.30 4.93 3.43
CA SER A 90 -16.65 5.80 2.46
C SER A 90 -15.25 6.22 2.92
N PHE A 91 -15.11 6.55 4.20
CA PHE A 91 -13.81 6.82 4.80
C PHE A 91 -12.95 5.56 4.84
N LEU A 92 -13.54 4.44 5.25
CA LEU A 92 -12.83 3.17 5.44
C LEU A 92 -12.20 2.68 4.13
N ILE A 93 -12.91 2.71 2.99
CA ILE A 93 -12.35 2.23 1.70
C ILE A 93 -11.24 3.16 1.20
N LEU A 94 -11.37 4.48 1.40
CA LEU A 94 -10.31 5.43 1.06
C LEU A 94 -9.07 5.18 1.92
N PHE A 95 -9.24 5.04 3.23
CA PHE A 95 -8.16 4.71 4.15
C PHE A 95 -7.49 3.38 3.78
N TRP A 96 -8.28 2.34 3.45
CA TRP A 96 -7.77 1.03 3.07
C TRP A 96 -6.93 1.08 1.80
N THR A 97 -7.40 1.82 0.78
CA THR A 97 -6.64 2.01 -0.46
C THR A 97 -5.31 2.71 -0.20
N HIS A 98 -5.31 3.73 0.66
CA HIS A 98 -4.08 4.41 1.09
C HIS A 98 -3.14 3.47 1.85
N PHE A 99 -3.68 2.66 2.77
CA PHE A 99 -2.92 1.67 3.54
C PHE A 99 -2.23 0.64 2.64
N LEU A 100 -2.95 0.09 1.65
CA LEU A 100 -2.38 -0.85 0.68
C LEU A 100 -1.25 -0.22 -0.14
N ALA A 101 -1.46 1.02 -0.60
CA ALA A 101 -0.45 1.76 -1.37
C ALA A 101 0.80 2.07 -0.54
N ALA A 102 0.63 2.53 0.71
CA ALA A 102 1.73 2.83 1.61
C ALA A 102 2.56 1.59 1.95
N ASN A 103 1.89 0.47 2.28
CA ASN A 103 2.58 -0.78 2.57
C ASN A 103 3.35 -1.31 1.35
N LEU A 104 2.73 -1.27 0.16
CA LEU A 104 3.39 -1.69 -1.08
C LEU A 104 4.60 -0.79 -1.40
N PHE A 105 4.49 0.51 -1.14
CA PHE A 105 5.61 1.44 -1.27
C PHE A 105 6.76 1.07 -0.34
N CYS A 106 6.47 0.79 0.94
CA CYS A 106 7.48 0.32 1.89
C CYS A 106 8.15 -0.97 1.41
N GLY A 107 7.37 -1.94 0.92
CA GLY A 107 7.91 -3.20 0.37
C GLY A 107 8.80 -2.98 -0.86
N ALA A 108 8.37 -2.14 -1.79
CA ALA A 108 9.14 -1.77 -2.96
C ALA A 108 10.44 -1.04 -2.59
N TRP A 109 10.39 -0.15 -1.58
CA TRP A 109 11.56 0.52 -1.05
C TRP A 109 12.55 -0.48 -0.40
N ILE A 110 12.06 -1.41 0.44
CA ILE A 110 12.89 -2.46 1.05
C ILE A 110 13.65 -3.24 -0.02
N VAL A 111 12.96 -3.66 -1.09
CA VAL A 111 13.61 -4.41 -2.18
C VAL A 111 14.66 -3.56 -2.89
N ARG A 112 14.34 -2.33 -3.28
CA ARG A 112 15.29 -1.44 -3.97
C ARG A 112 16.53 -1.13 -3.13
N ASP A 113 16.34 -0.84 -1.85
CA ASP A 113 17.43 -0.52 -0.93
C ASP A 113 18.28 -1.77 -0.65
N SER A 114 17.67 -2.95 -0.51
CA SER A 114 18.38 -4.21 -0.33
C SER A 114 19.29 -4.56 -1.51
N LEU A 115 18.87 -4.26 -2.74
CA LEU A 115 19.70 -4.44 -3.93
C LEU A 115 20.91 -3.50 -3.93
N LYS A 116 20.73 -2.26 -3.49
CA LYS A 116 21.79 -1.26 -3.38
C LYS A 116 22.92 -1.70 -2.44
N PHE A 117 22.56 -2.33 -1.32
CA PHE A 117 23.51 -2.78 -0.30
C PHE A 117 23.85 -4.28 -0.38
N PHE A 118 23.48 -4.94 -1.46
CA PHE A 118 23.74 -6.37 -1.67
C PHE A 118 23.22 -7.26 -0.53
N ILE A 119 22.09 -6.87 0.09
CA ILE A 119 21.45 -7.65 1.14
C ILE A 119 20.77 -8.86 0.52
N SER A 120 21.01 -10.05 1.10
CA SER A 120 20.43 -11.29 0.58
C SER A 120 18.89 -11.25 0.61
N LYS A 121 18.27 -11.82 -0.45
CA LYS A 121 16.81 -11.96 -0.54
C LYS A 121 16.19 -12.73 0.64
N TYR A 122 16.93 -13.66 1.23
CA TYR A 122 16.45 -14.45 2.38
C TYR A 122 16.32 -13.60 3.65
N LEU A 123 17.18 -12.58 3.82
CA LEU A 123 17.14 -11.68 4.96
C LEU A 123 15.97 -10.68 4.87
N ILE A 124 15.57 -10.30 3.68
CA ILE A 124 14.44 -9.37 3.47
C ILE A 124 13.09 -10.08 3.43
N LEU A 125 13.06 -11.41 3.33
CA LEU A 125 11.82 -12.19 3.24
C LEU A 125 10.88 -11.91 4.42
N VAL A 126 11.39 -12.03 5.65
CA VAL A 126 10.59 -11.82 6.86
C VAL A 126 10.16 -10.37 6.99
N PRO A 127 11.03 -9.36 6.84
CA PRO A 127 10.61 -7.96 6.77
C PRO A 127 9.50 -7.69 5.75
N LEU A 128 9.59 -8.26 4.53
CA LEU A 128 8.57 -8.07 3.49
C LEU A 128 7.23 -8.68 3.89
N LEU A 129 7.23 -9.91 4.42
CA LEU A 129 6.01 -10.55 4.91
C LEU A 129 5.35 -9.74 6.04
N VAL A 130 6.15 -9.25 6.99
CA VAL A 130 5.63 -8.42 8.08
C VAL A 130 5.14 -7.08 7.55
N THR A 131 5.83 -6.47 6.57
CA THR A 131 5.41 -5.20 5.96
C THR A 131 4.07 -5.32 5.25
N TYR A 132 3.77 -6.48 4.65
CA TYR A 132 2.46 -6.72 4.03
C TYR A 132 1.30 -6.54 5.03
N PHE A 133 1.45 -7.05 6.24
CA PHE A 133 0.42 -6.99 7.28
C PHE A 133 0.52 -5.74 8.16
N ILE A 134 1.76 -5.37 8.54
CA ILE A 134 2.04 -4.31 9.52
C ILE A 134 3.24 -3.50 9.02
N GLY A 135 3.00 -2.63 8.04
CA GLY A 135 4.02 -1.87 7.33
C GLY A 135 5.16 -1.30 8.19
N PRO A 136 4.87 -0.51 9.25
CA PRO A 136 5.91 0.10 10.07
C PRO A 136 6.81 -0.91 10.79
N VAL A 137 6.26 -2.03 11.25
CA VAL A 137 7.05 -3.06 11.96
C VAL A 137 8.01 -3.75 11.01
N GLY A 138 7.53 -4.16 9.82
CA GLY A 138 8.40 -4.76 8.80
C GLY A 138 9.51 -3.83 8.35
N LEU A 139 9.21 -2.53 8.24
CA LEU A 139 10.20 -1.50 7.90
C LEU A 139 11.30 -1.39 8.98
N ILE A 140 10.93 -1.39 10.27
CA ILE A 140 11.89 -1.37 11.38
C ILE A 140 12.76 -2.64 11.36
N MET A 141 12.16 -3.82 11.15
CA MET A 141 12.91 -5.08 11.04
C MET A 141 13.95 -5.01 9.91
N TYR A 142 13.54 -4.52 8.73
CA TYR A 142 14.46 -4.32 7.63
C TYR A 142 15.56 -3.31 7.99
N TRP A 143 15.22 -2.22 8.66
CA TRP A 143 16.17 -1.20 9.08
C TRP A 143 17.28 -1.75 9.97
N VAL A 144 16.93 -2.61 10.94
CA VAL A 144 17.92 -3.29 11.78
C VAL A 144 18.90 -4.09 10.91
N ILE A 145 18.41 -4.87 9.95
CA ILE A 145 19.27 -5.61 9.02
C ILE A 145 20.15 -4.65 8.22
N ARG A 146 19.56 -3.59 7.67
CA ARG A 146 20.23 -2.58 6.85
C ARG A 146 21.45 -1.94 7.54
N ILE A 147 21.34 -1.60 8.82
CA ILE A 147 22.45 -0.98 9.59
C ILE A 147 23.72 -1.83 9.53
N PHE A 148 23.60 -3.15 9.62
CA PHE A 148 24.76 -4.05 9.55
C PHE A 148 25.41 -4.08 8.18
N TYR A 149 24.66 -3.90 7.11
CA TYR A 149 25.15 -3.94 5.72
C TYR A 149 25.59 -2.56 5.21
N ALA A 150 24.76 -1.56 5.39
CA ALA A 150 25.01 -0.22 4.89
C ALA A 150 25.99 0.57 5.77
N LYS A 151 26.12 0.19 7.07
CA LYS A 151 26.91 0.93 8.09
C LYS A 151 26.51 2.41 8.20
N LYS A 152 25.27 2.74 7.86
CA LYS A 152 24.69 4.08 7.85
C LYS A 152 23.26 4.03 8.39
N ILE A 153 22.86 5.12 9.06
CA ILE A 153 21.53 5.25 9.67
C ILE A 153 20.57 6.04 8.76
N GLY A 154 21.08 6.84 7.81
CA GLY A 154 20.27 7.67 6.92
C GLY A 154 19.34 6.84 6.00
N LEU A 155 18.17 7.40 5.67
CA LEU A 155 17.20 6.80 4.72
C LEU A 155 17.68 6.88 3.28
N ILE A 156 18.41 7.92 2.96
CA ILE A 156 18.89 8.27 1.62
C ILE A 156 20.40 8.46 1.72
N ASP A 157 21.11 7.75 0.83
CA ASP A 157 22.56 7.88 0.64
C ASP A 157 22.87 8.26 -0.79
#